data_e8083b6e7dcef83768a9dd41c3df89a6
#
_entry.id   e8083b6e7dcef83768a9dd41c3df89a6
#
_cell.length_a   1.000
_cell.length_b   1.000
_cell.length_c   1.000
_cell.angle_alpha   90.00
_cell.angle_beta   90.00
_cell.angle_gamma   90.00
#
_symmetry.space_group_name_H-M   'P 1'
#
loop_
_entity.id
_entity.type
_entity.pdbx_description
1 polymer ?
#
loop_
_entity_poly.entity_id
_entity_poly.type
_entity_poly.pdbx_seq_one_letter_code
_entity_poly.pdbx_strand_id
1 'polypeptide(L)'
;MAKKIDGYIKLNIPAGAANPSPPVGPALGQRGINIMEFCKAFNASTEKLEKNMPIPVIITVFVDKSFSFVTKTPPVSYFLKKAAGKDKASSEPGRSFVGKVNSQQVREIAENKMKDLNAADIEGAIKMVEGSARSMGIEVTE
;
A
#
# COMPACT_ATOMS: atom_id res chain seq x y z
N MET A 1 -15.53 -19.65 -18.50
CA MET A 1 -15.10 -18.63 -19.47
C MET A 1 -14.48 -17.45 -18.76
N ALA A 2 -13.40 -16.91 -19.31
CA ALA A 2 -12.80 -15.70 -18.76
C ALA A 2 -13.73 -14.51 -19.03
N LYS A 3 -14.05 -13.75 -17.98
CA LYS A 3 -14.86 -12.54 -18.11
C LYS A 3 -14.03 -11.43 -18.77
N LYS A 4 -14.68 -10.64 -19.59
CA LYS A 4 -14.01 -9.50 -20.21
C LYS A 4 -13.81 -8.39 -19.20
N ILE A 5 -12.57 -7.90 -19.09
CA ILE A 5 -12.20 -6.84 -18.16
C ILE A 5 -12.62 -5.48 -18.73
N ASP A 6 -13.36 -4.70 -17.94
CA ASP A 6 -13.73 -3.33 -18.27
C ASP A 6 -12.64 -2.35 -17.84
N GLY A 7 -12.02 -2.58 -16.69
CA GLY A 7 -10.94 -1.73 -16.21
C GLY A 7 -10.44 -2.13 -14.84
N TYR A 8 -9.50 -1.32 -14.32
CA TYR A 8 -8.90 -1.52 -13.01
C TYR A 8 -9.08 -0.28 -12.15
N ILE A 9 -9.24 -0.50 -10.85
CA ILE A 9 -9.28 0.57 -9.85
C ILE A 9 -8.18 0.28 -8.83
N LYS A 10 -7.33 1.26 -8.55
CA LYS A 10 -6.26 1.13 -7.55
C LYS A 10 -6.53 2.09 -6.40
N LEU A 11 -6.58 1.57 -5.19
CA LEU A 11 -6.88 2.35 -3.99
C LEU A 11 -5.96 1.96 -2.85
N ASN A 12 -5.74 2.90 -1.93
CA ASN A 12 -5.14 2.63 -0.62
C ASN A 12 -6.24 2.76 0.43
N ILE A 13 -6.57 1.67 1.09
CA ILE A 13 -7.66 1.62 2.06
C ILE A 13 -7.11 1.10 3.39
N PRO A 14 -7.42 1.76 4.53
CA PRO A 14 -7.02 1.25 5.84
C PRO A 14 -7.61 -0.14 6.10
N ALA A 15 -6.81 -1.06 6.62
CA ALA A 15 -7.24 -2.42 6.91
C ALA A 15 -8.41 -2.43 7.89
N GLY A 16 -9.45 -3.19 7.56
CA GLY A 16 -10.65 -3.32 8.38
C GLY A 16 -11.53 -2.08 8.46
N ALA A 17 -11.22 -1.02 7.70
CA ALA A 17 -11.91 0.27 7.76
C ALA A 17 -12.47 0.74 6.41
N ALA A 18 -12.70 -0.18 5.47
CA ALA A 18 -13.33 0.17 4.21
C ALA A 18 -14.80 0.56 4.44
N ASN A 19 -15.18 1.71 3.91
CA ASN A 19 -16.55 2.23 4.02
C ASN A 19 -16.94 2.97 2.73
N PRO A 20 -18.24 3.28 2.54
CA PRO A 20 -18.72 3.96 1.33
C PRO A 20 -18.27 5.41 1.18
N SER A 21 -17.65 6.00 2.19
CA SER A 21 -17.17 7.38 2.11
C SER A 21 -15.93 7.50 1.23
N PRO A 22 -15.59 8.72 0.77
CA PRO A 22 -14.37 8.91 -0.03
C PRO A 22 -13.13 8.34 0.67
N PRO A 23 -12.16 7.76 -0.07
CA PRO A 23 -12.08 7.68 -1.54
C PRO A 23 -12.78 6.47 -2.17
N VAL A 24 -13.32 5.54 -1.37
CA VAL A 24 -13.85 4.25 -1.85
C VAL A 24 -15.14 4.43 -2.66
N GLY A 25 -16.10 5.15 -2.10
CA GLY A 25 -17.42 5.34 -2.70
C GLY A 25 -17.37 5.91 -4.12
N PRO A 26 -16.77 7.10 -4.32
CA PRO A 26 -16.68 7.70 -5.65
C PRO A 26 -15.92 6.84 -6.67
N ALA A 27 -14.83 6.21 -6.27
CA ALA A 27 -14.01 5.38 -7.15
C ALA A 27 -14.79 4.16 -7.67
N LEU A 28 -15.52 3.48 -6.80
CA LEU A 28 -16.32 2.33 -7.15
C LEU A 28 -17.63 2.73 -7.85
N GLY A 29 -18.23 3.83 -7.43
CA GLY A 29 -19.47 4.34 -8.01
C GLY A 29 -19.33 4.70 -9.48
N GLN A 30 -18.22 5.27 -9.90
CA GLN A 30 -17.94 5.59 -11.29
C GLN A 30 -17.96 4.36 -12.20
N ARG A 31 -17.64 3.20 -11.67
CA ARG A 31 -17.62 1.93 -12.41
C ARG A 31 -18.91 1.12 -12.24
N GLY A 32 -19.83 1.59 -11.38
CA GLY A 32 -21.08 0.92 -11.14
C GLY A 32 -20.99 -0.38 -10.33
N ILE A 33 -19.97 -0.48 -9.48
CA ILE A 33 -19.74 -1.65 -8.63
C ILE A 33 -20.52 -1.51 -7.31
N ASN A 34 -20.95 -2.63 -6.75
CA ASN A 34 -21.59 -2.64 -5.43
C ASN A 34 -20.57 -2.33 -4.33
N ILE A 35 -20.64 -1.10 -3.82
CA ILE A 35 -19.70 -0.57 -2.82
C ILE A 35 -19.76 -1.36 -1.52
N MET A 36 -20.96 -1.69 -1.04
CA MET A 36 -21.16 -2.41 0.23
C MET A 36 -20.58 -3.82 0.17
N GLU A 37 -20.77 -4.50 -0.94
CA GLU A 37 -20.23 -5.85 -1.15
C GLU A 37 -18.70 -5.83 -1.12
N PHE A 38 -18.09 -4.86 -1.80
CA PHE A 38 -16.64 -4.67 -1.77
C PHE A 38 -16.14 -4.38 -0.34
N CYS A 39 -16.78 -3.46 0.37
CA CYS A 39 -16.38 -3.11 1.74
C CYS A 39 -16.43 -4.31 2.67
N LYS A 40 -17.48 -5.12 2.61
CA LYS A 40 -17.61 -6.34 3.41
C LYS A 40 -16.50 -7.34 3.08
N ALA A 41 -16.27 -7.60 1.79
CA ALA A 41 -15.25 -8.54 1.35
C ALA A 41 -13.84 -8.08 1.75
N PHE A 42 -13.53 -6.81 1.55
CA PHE A 42 -12.25 -6.23 1.94
C PHE A 42 -12.02 -6.30 3.44
N ASN A 43 -13.00 -5.88 4.23
CA ASN A 43 -12.89 -5.90 5.69
C ASN A 43 -12.68 -7.33 6.21
N ALA A 44 -13.38 -8.31 5.65
CA ALA A 44 -13.20 -9.71 6.00
C ALA A 44 -11.79 -10.21 5.63
N SER A 45 -11.27 -9.84 4.46
CA SER A 45 -9.94 -10.27 4.02
C SER A 45 -8.80 -9.61 4.81
N THR A 46 -9.04 -8.43 5.37
CA THR A 46 -8.02 -7.68 6.14
C THR A 46 -8.22 -7.74 7.65
N GLU A 47 -9.18 -8.53 8.14
CA GLU A 47 -9.50 -8.64 9.56
C GLU A 47 -8.29 -9.05 10.42
N LYS A 48 -7.44 -9.91 9.88
CA LYS A 48 -6.25 -10.42 10.56
C LYS A 48 -5.07 -9.44 10.55
N LEU A 49 -5.17 -8.36 9.81
CA LEU A 49 -4.12 -7.37 9.68
C LEU A 49 -4.26 -6.28 10.74
N GLU A 50 -3.18 -5.55 10.97
CA GLU A 50 -3.18 -4.41 11.88
C GLU A 50 -4.20 -3.36 11.42
N LYS A 51 -5.06 -2.91 12.33
CA LYS A 51 -6.08 -1.90 12.01
C LYS A 51 -5.45 -0.60 11.56
N ASN A 52 -6.10 0.09 10.62
CA ASN A 52 -5.66 1.35 10.03
C ASN A 52 -4.34 1.26 9.26
N MET A 53 -3.81 0.05 9.03
CA MET A 53 -2.66 -0.14 8.16
C MET A 53 -3.08 0.08 6.71
N PRO A 54 -2.46 1.02 5.96
CA PRO A 54 -2.85 1.26 4.57
C PRO A 54 -2.55 0.03 3.71
N ILE A 55 -3.57 -0.49 3.05
CA ILE A 55 -3.47 -1.66 2.18
C ILE A 55 -3.74 -1.23 0.74
N PRO A 56 -2.75 -1.34 -0.16
CA PRO A 56 -3.00 -1.12 -1.59
C PRO A 56 -3.89 -2.23 -2.14
N VAL A 57 -4.96 -1.84 -2.83
CA VAL A 57 -5.91 -2.77 -3.43
C VAL A 57 -5.98 -2.50 -4.92
N ILE A 58 -5.91 -3.56 -5.71
CA ILE A 58 -6.18 -3.49 -7.15
C ILE A 58 -7.49 -4.22 -7.39
N ILE A 59 -8.50 -3.49 -7.85
CA ILE A 59 -9.82 -4.02 -8.14
C ILE A 59 -9.95 -4.18 -9.65
N THR A 60 -10.21 -5.40 -10.11
CA THR A 60 -10.49 -5.68 -11.50
C THR A 60 -12.01 -5.64 -11.72
N VAL A 61 -12.46 -4.75 -12.60
CA VAL A 61 -13.87 -4.59 -12.94
C VAL A 61 -14.17 -5.32 -14.25
N PHE A 62 -15.21 -6.11 -14.26
CA PHE A 62 -15.64 -6.84 -15.46
C PHE A 62 -16.83 -6.13 -16.12
N VAL A 63 -17.05 -6.43 -17.39
CA VAL A 63 -18.13 -5.80 -18.19
C VAL A 63 -19.51 -6.06 -17.60
N ASP A 64 -19.70 -7.19 -16.91
CA ASP A 64 -20.95 -7.55 -16.25
C ASP A 64 -21.17 -6.87 -14.89
N LYS A 65 -20.31 -5.88 -14.56
CA LYS A 65 -20.32 -5.15 -13.28
C LYS A 65 -19.89 -6.00 -12.07
N SER A 66 -19.41 -7.20 -12.27
CA SER A 66 -18.76 -7.97 -11.22
C SER A 66 -17.33 -7.46 -11.02
N PHE A 67 -16.74 -7.81 -9.90
CA PHE A 67 -15.38 -7.40 -9.58
C PHE A 67 -14.60 -8.52 -8.89
N SER A 68 -13.29 -8.43 -9.01
CA SER A 68 -12.37 -9.17 -8.15
C SER A 68 -11.33 -8.19 -7.63
N PHE A 69 -10.74 -8.48 -6.48
CA PHE A 69 -9.71 -7.60 -5.93
C PHE A 69 -8.54 -8.40 -5.38
N VAL A 70 -7.37 -7.77 -5.40
CA VAL A 70 -6.14 -8.32 -4.82
C VAL A 70 -5.58 -7.28 -3.87
N THR A 71 -5.30 -7.70 -2.64
CA THR A 71 -4.64 -6.86 -1.64
C THR A 71 -3.13 -7.08 -1.72
N LYS A 72 -2.37 -6.01 -1.59
CA LYS A 72 -0.91 -6.05 -1.58
C LYS A 72 -0.38 -5.68 -0.21
N THR A 73 0.93 -5.83 -0.02
CA THR A 73 1.59 -5.40 1.22
C THR A 73 1.52 -3.87 1.36
N PRO A 74 1.53 -3.32 2.58
CA PRO A 74 1.51 -1.88 2.80
C PRO A 74 2.63 -1.16 2.05
N PRO A 75 2.45 0.13 1.71
CA PRO A 75 3.49 0.90 1.04
C PRO A 75 4.79 0.95 1.85
N VAL A 76 5.92 1.01 1.16
CA VAL A 76 7.24 1.17 1.79
C VAL A 76 7.27 2.39 2.71
N SER A 77 6.61 3.47 2.32
CA SER A 77 6.52 4.69 3.13
C SER A 77 5.90 4.45 4.51
N TYR A 78 4.90 3.59 4.60
CA TYR A 78 4.30 3.23 5.89
C TYR A 78 5.31 2.54 6.80
N PHE A 79 6.03 1.55 6.28
CA PHE A 79 7.04 0.81 7.04
C PHE A 79 8.19 1.72 7.48
N LEU A 80 8.64 2.62 6.61
CA LEU A 80 9.71 3.56 6.93
C LEU A 80 9.32 4.54 8.04
N LYS A 81 8.12 5.08 7.97
CA LYS A 81 7.58 5.96 9.03
C LYS A 81 7.48 5.23 10.36
N LYS A 82 6.98 4.00 10.34
CA LYS A 82 6.86 3.17 11.54
C LYS A 82 8.23 2.84 12.13
N ALA A 83 9.21 2.47 11.30
CA ALA A 83 10.57 2.17 11.75
C ALA A 83 11.28 3.40 12.31
N ALA A 84 11.06 4.57 11.71
CA ALA A 84 11.63 5.84 12.20
C ALA A 84 10.87 6.43 13.40
N GLY A 85 9.71 5.87 13.76
CA GLY A 85 8.88 6.36 14.86
C GLY A 85 8.22 7.71 14.57
N LYS A 86 7.94 8.01 13.31
CA LYS A 86 7.35 9.28 12.86
C LYS A 86 6.02 9.06 12.14
N ASP A 87 5.06 9.93 12.41
CA ASP A 87 3.75 9.88 11.77
C ASP A 87 3.76 10.50 10.36
N LYS A 88 4.65 11.46 10.14
CA LYS A 88 4.76 12.17 8.87
C LYS A 88 6.22 12.20 8.39
N ALA A 89 6.37 12.14 7.08
CA ALA A 89 7.66 12.34 6.43
C ALA A 89 8.05 13.83 6.43
N SER A 90 9.28 14.13 5.99
CA SER A 90 9.76 15.50 5.89
C SER A 90 8.92 16.34 4.92
N SER A 91 8.68 17.59 5.28
CA SER A 91 8.11 18.57 4.37
C SER A 91 9.13 19.08 3.33
N GLU A 92 10.41 18.95 3.62
CA GLU A 92 11.51 19.35 2.75
C GLU A 92 12.52 18.21 2.55
N PRO A 93 12.13 17.14 1.82
CA PRO A 93 13.03 16.02 1.57
C PRO A 93 14.29 16.47 0.83
N GLY A 94 15.44 15.97 1.25
CA GLY A 94 16.72 16.36 0.66
C GLY A 94 17.38 17.55 1.34
N ARG A 95 16.65 18.31 2.15
CA ARG A 95 17.20 19.42 2.94
C ARG A 95 17.24 19.09 4.42
N SER A 96 16.19 18.50 4.94
CA SER A 96 16.11 18.14 6.35
C SER A 96 15.66 16.69 6.51
N PHE A 97 16.22 16.03 7.53
CA PHE A 97 15.81 14.68 7.90
C PHE A 97 14.94 14.72 9.14
N VAL A 98 13.80 14.01 9.10
CA VAL A 98 12.88 13.95 10.24
C VAL A 98 13.09 12.71 11.11
N GLY A 99 13.80 11.71 10.61
CA GLY A 99 14.08 10.49 11.35
C GLY A 99 15.22 9.70 10.71
N LYS A 100 15.56 8.59 11.36
CA LYS A 100 16.62 7.70 10.91
C LYS A 100 16.15 6.25 10.98
N VAL A 101 16.60 5.44 10.04
CA VAL A 101 16.43 3.98 10.06
C VAL A 101 17.79 3.35 9.85
N ASN A 102 18.04 2.19 10.47
CA ASN A 102 19.28 1.47 10.26
C ASN A 102 19.16 0.49 9.07
N SER A 103 20.29 -0.04 8.61
CA SER A 103 20.33 -0.95 7.49
C SER A 103 19.56 -2.25 7.73
N GLN A 104 19.51 -2.71 8.98
CA GLN A 104 18.74 -3.91 9.34
C GLN A 104 17.24 -3.67 9.19
N GLN A 105 16.73 -2.52 9.63
CA GLN A 105 15.32 -2.15 9.45
C GLN A 105 14.96 -2.04 7.98
N VAL A 106 15.83 -1.45 7.17
CA VAL A 106 15.64 -1.37 5.70
C VAL A 106 15.57 -2.76 5.08
N ARG A 107 16.46 -3.67 5.51
CA ARG A 107 16.47 -5.04 5.05
C ARG A 107 15.19 -5.79 5.40
N GLU A 108 14.69 -5.66 6.62
CA GLU A 108 13.44 -6.25 7.06
C GLU A 108 12.25 -5.76 6.23
N ILE A 109 12.19 -4.47 5.96
CA ILE A 109 11.16 -3.88 5.10
C ILE A 109 11.25 -4.46 3.68
N ALA A 110 12.46 -4.54 3.13
CA ALA A 110 12.69 -5.10 1.81
C ALA A 110 12.23 -6.57 1.72
N GLU A 111 12.56 -7.38 2.73
CA GLU A 111 12.15 -8.78 2.79
C GLU A 111 10.62 -8.93 2.84
N ASN A 112 9.96 -8.13 3.67
CA ASN A 112 8.50 -8.15 3.81
C ASN A 112 7.79 -7.75 2.51
N LYS A 113 8.40 -6.84 1.74
CA LYS A 113 7.81 -6.31 0.51
C LYS A 113 8.29 -7.04 -0.75
N MET A 114 9.25 -7.95 -0.64
CA MET A 114 9.91 -8.60 -1.79
C MET A 114 8.91 -9.23 -2.77
N LYS A 115 7.83 -9.80 -2.28
CA LYS A 115 6.79 -10.43 -3.11
C LYS A 115 6.05 -9.46 -4.03
N ASP A 116 6.02 -8.16 -3.69
CA ASP A 116 5.35 -7.12 -4.47
C ASP A 116 6.34 -6.24 -5.26
N LEU A 117 7.63 -6.40 -5.01
CA LEU A 117 8.68 -5.62 -5.67
C LEU A 117 9.15 -6.28 -6.96
N ASN A 118 9.59 -5.45 -7.89
CA ASN A 118 10.20 -5.88 -9.15
C ASN A 118 11.73 -5.96 -9.02
N ALA A 119 12.22 -6.34 -7.86
CA ALA A 119 13.65 -6.52 -7.61
C ALA A 119 14.08 -7.94 -7.95
N ALA A 120 15.24 -8.09 -8.58
CA ALA A 120 15.80 -9.39 -8.92
C ALA A 120 16.33 -10.13 -7.68
N ASP A 121 16.83 -9.38 -6.69
CA ASP A 121 17.38 -9.92 -5.45
C ASP A 121 17.08 -8.98 -4.26
N ILE A 122 17.46 -9.42 -3.06
CA ILE A 122 17.23 -8.64 -1.84
C ILE A 122 18.05 -7.34 -1.83
N GLU A 123 19.22 -7.32 -2.40
CA GLU A 123 20.05 -6.11 -2.48
C GLU A 123 19.39 -5.03 -3.33
N GLY A 124 18.79 -5.41 -4.45
CA GLY A 124 18.01 -4.50 -5.28
C GLY A 124 16.79 -3.95 -4.53
N ALA A 125 16.10 -4.81 -3.78
CA ALA A 125 14.98 -4.40 -2.94
C ALA A 125 15.41 -3.41 -1.85
N ILE A 126 16.55 -3.64 -1.21
CA ILE A 126 17.13 -2.74 -0.21
C ILE A 126 17.40 -1.35 -0.82
N LYS A 127 17.97 -1.30 -2.00
CA LYS A 127 18.21 -0.03 -2.71
C LYS A 127 16.93 0.73 -3.02
N MET A 128 15.87 0.03 -3.40
CA MET A 128 14.55 0.63 -3.61
C MET A 128 14.01 1.26 -2.33
N VAL A 129 14.12 0.55 -1.19
CA VAL A 129 13.68 1.06 0.11
C VAL A 129 14.51 2.26 0.54
N GLU A 130 15.82 2.22 0.37
CA GLU A 130 16.72 3.34 0.66
C GLU A 130 16.37 4.58 -0.15
N GLY A 131 16.07 4.42 -1.44
CA GLY A 131 15.64 5.51 -2.30
C GLY A 131 14.33 6.14 -1.83
N SER A 132 13.37 5.31 -1.41
CA SER A 132 12.11 5.77 -0.83
C SER A 132 12.33 6.54 0.48
N ALA A 133 13.21 6.04 1.35
CA ALA A 133 13.57 6.72 2.60
C ALA A 133 14.17 8.10 2.32
N ARG A 134 15.08 8.18 1.37
CA ARG A 134 15.69 9.46 0.96
C ARG A 134 14.64 10.45 0.48
N SER A 135 13.70 10.01 -0.36
CA SER A 135 12.62 10.85 -0.88
C SER A 135 11.67 11.33 0.21
N MET A 136 11.61 10.64 1.34
CA MET A 136 10.78 11.00 2.50
C MET A 136 11.51 11.85 3.53
N GLY A 137 12.80 12.11 3.35
CA GLY A 137 13.61 12.80 4.34
C GLY A 137 13.94 11.94 5.56
N ILE A 138 14.10 10.63 5.37
CA ILE A 138 14.53 9.68 6.39
C ILE A 138 15.96 9.25 6.06
N GLU A 139 16.89 9.44 7.00
CA GLU A 139 18.27 9.03 6.82
C GLU A 139 18.44 7.54 7.06
N VAL A 140 19.18 6.87 6.19
CA VAL A 140 19.55 5.46 6.37
C VAL A 140 20.94 5.40 6.97
N THR A 141 21.06 4.79 8.14
CA THR A 141 22.33 4.60 8.85
C THR A 141 22.74 3.12 8.83
N GLU A 142 24.02 2.84 9.05
CA GLU A 142 24.52 1.48 9.16
C GLU A 142 24.09 0.77 10.44
#